data_808adb03fe7b96d22ea0a5f24db92451
#
_entry.id   808adb03fe7b96d22ea0a5f24db92451
#
_cell.length_a   1.000
_cell.length_b   1.000
_cell.length_c   1.000
_cell.angle_alpha   90.00
_cell.angle_beta   90.00
_cell.angle_gamma   90.00
#
_symmetry.space_group_name_H-M   'P 1'
#
loop_
_entity.id
_entity.type
_entity.pdbx_description
1 polymer ?
#
loop_
_entity_poly.entity_id
_entity_poly.type
_entity_poly.pdbx_seq_one_letter_code
_entity_poly.pdbx_strand_id
1 'polypeptide(L)'
;TQFKEKIAKLGYKVEEDKEEDSPGEDLKFTHSGARPQATVNAGLLCYPVLMAADILIYNADRVPVGADQRQNLELCRDLAARFNNTYSDTFKIPEAYVPETGARIMSLTDPTRKMSKSDDNDRATLYILDEPDRILKKIGSAVTDSGSDIKADPEKPGVGNLLTIHSSLSGTPIPSLEEKFSGQGYGAFKAEVGEVVVEALRPVREKYKELIADKAYLGEVLRNGAGAARRRANKIMRKVYRKVGFPDQAG
;
A
#
# COMPACT_ATOMS: atom_id res chain seq x y z
N THR A 1 8.79 6.70 14.04
CA THR A 1 7.91 5.58 13.65
C THR A 1 6.74 6.10 12.85
N GLN A 2 6.14 5.27 11.99
CA GLN A 2 4.91 5.64 11.23
C GLN A 2 3.78 6.13 12.14
N PHE A 3 3.69 5.61 13.35
CA PHE A 3 2.77 6.09 14.37
C PHE A 3 3.05 7.56 14.71
N LYS A 4 4.30 7.93 15.03
CA LYS A 4 4.70 9.30 15.32
C LYS A 4 4.43 10.24 14.15
N GLU A 5 4.72 9.82 12.91
CA GLU A 5 4.43 10.61 11.70
C GLU A 5 2.93 10.81 11.45
N LYS A 6 2.13 9.76 11.65
CA LYS A 6 0.66 9.86 11.48
C LYS A 6 0.03 10.73 12.56
N ILE A 7 0.49 10.63 13.79
CA ILE A 7 0.01 11.48 14.89
C ILE A 7 0.41 12.93 14.68
N ALA A 8 1.64 13.19 14.21
CA ALA A 8 2.09 14.53 13.88
C ALA A 8 1.25 15.18 12.77
N LYS A 9 0.86 14.40 11.74
CA LYS A 9 -0.08 14.85 10.68
C LYS A 9 -1.48 15.16 11.20
N LEU A 10 -1.88 14.59 12.34
CA LEU A 10 -3.14 14.87 13.03
C LEU A 10 -3.03 16.02 14.03
N GLY A 11 -1.89 16.71 14.09
CA GLY A 11 -1.67 17.88 14.97
C GLY A 11 -1.29 17.53 16.40
N TYR A 12 -0.93 16.28 16.69
CA TYR A 12 -0.43 15.90 18.01
C TYR A 12 1.09 15.90 18.05
N LYS A 13 1.65 16.35 19.16
CA LYS A 13 3.07 16.17 19.49
C LYS A 13 3.21 15.01 20.45
N VAL A 14 4.20 14.16 20.24
CA VAL A 14 4.59 13.08 21.12
C VAL A 14 5.86 13.54 21.83
N GLU A 15 5.79 13.76 23.13
CA GLU A 15 6.94 14.06 23.98
C GLU A 15 7.38 12.75 24.66
N GLU A 16 8.65 12.42 24.58
CA GLU A 16 9.26 11.30 25.29
C GLU A 16 9.84 11.85 26.60
N ASP A 17 9.26 11.47 27.73
CA ASP A 17 9.88 11.74 29.02
C ASP A 17 11.13 10.86 29.14
N LYS A 18 12.29 11.48 29.12
CA LYS A 18 13.57 10.85 29.41
C LYS A 18 13.83 10.89 30.92
N GLU A 19 13.02 10.27 31.72
CA GLU A 19 13.37 9.97 33.12
C GLU A 19 13.97 8.55 33.14
N GLU A 20 15.25 8.48 33.48
CA GLU A 20 16.11 7.27 33.38
C GLU A 20 15.72 6.11 34.31
N ASP A 21 14.65 6.20 35.13
CA ASP A 21 14.34 5.21 36.19
C ASP A 21 12.90 4.67 36.19
N SER A 22 12.10 4.85 35.13
CA SER A 22 10.76 4.26 35.07
C SER A 22 10.70 3.05 34.15
N PRO A 23 10.17 1.88 34.57
CA PRO A 23 10.03 0.69 33.73
C PRO A 23 8.78 0.79 32.81
N GLY A 24 8.63 1.87 32.08
CA GLY A 24 7.60 2.10 31.08
C GLY A 24 7.76 3.48 30.47
N GLU A 25 7.86 3.56 29.15
CA GLU A 25 7.83 4.82 28.42
C GLU A 25 6.40 5.41 28.49
N ASP A 26 6.17 6.38 29.36
CA ASP A 26 4.92 7.15 29.37
C ASP A 26 4.92 8.13 28.19
N LEU A 27 4.13 7.81 27.17
CA LEU A 27 3.93 8.68 26.01
C LEU A 27 2.92 9.78 26.35
N LYS A 28 3.36 11.01 26.55
CA LYS A 28 2.49 12.17 26.71
C LYS A 28 2.09 12.72 25.34
N PHE A 29 0.79 12.86 25.13
CA PHE A 29 0.22 13.47 23.94
C PHE A 29 -0.21 14.90 24.25
N THR A 30 0.50 15.88 23.69
CA THR A 30 0.10 17.29 23.79
C THR A 30 -0.52 17.76 22.48
N HIS A 31 -1.56 18.56 22.58
CA HIS A 31 -2.29 19.09 21.44
C HIS A 31 -2.00 20.59 21.28
N SER A 32 -1.50 21.01 20.13
CA SER A 32 -1.25 22.41 19.82
C SER A 32 -2.29 22.93 18.83
N GLY A 33 -3.41 23.48 19.33
CA GLY A 33 -4.38 24.17 18.47
C GLY A 33 -5.82 23.68 18.54
N ALA A 34 -6.69 24.12 17.62
CA ALA A 34 -8.10 23.75 17.54
C ALA A 34 -8.30 22.23 17.49
N ARG A 35 -9.40 21.74 18.07
CA ARG A 35 -9.72 20.29 18.16
C ARG A 35 -9.48 19.60 16.81
N PRO A 36 -8.66 18.53 16.74
CA PRO A 36 -8.47 17.80 15.50
C PRO A 36 -9.78 17.17 15.04
N GLN A 37 -10.08 17.26 13.75
CA GLN A 37 -11.23 16.58 13.14
C GLN A 37 -11.08 15.06 13.11
N ALA A 38 -9.88 14.52 13.33
CA ALA A 38 -9.60 13.10 13.39
C ALA A 38 -9.08 12.69 14.77
N THR A 39 -9.71 11.71 15.38
CA THR A 39 -9.26 11.12 16.65
C THR A 39 -8.23 10.03 16.39
N VAL A 40 -7.14 10.05 17.18
CA VAL A 40 -6.19 8.91 17.23
C VAL A 40 -6.92 7.75 17.89
N ASN A 41 -7.12 6.67 17.16
CA ASN A 41 -7.78 5.48 17.67
C ASN A 41 -6.77 4.37 18.02
N ALA A 42 -7.18 3.42 18.86
CA ALA A 42 -6.37 2.29 19.26
C ALA A 42 -5.86 1.44 18.06
N GLY A 43 -6.61 1.40 16.96
CA GLY A 43 -6.21 0.72 15.74
C GLY A 43 -4.90 1.25 15.16
N LEU A 44 -4.63 2.55 15.29
CA LEU A 44 -3.37 3.14 14.82
C LEU A 44 -2.17 2.66 15.65
N LEU A 45 -2.37 2.32 16.92
CA LEU A 45 -1.33 1.78 17.79
C LEU A 45 -1.15 0.27 17.58
N CYS A 46 -2.26 -0.45 17.39
CA CYS A 46 -2.27 -1.91 17.40
C CYS A 46 -2.02 -2.55 16.01
N TYR A 47 -2.19 -1.82 14.89
CA TYR A 47 -2.06 -2.43 13.56
C TYR A 47 -0.69 -3.07 13.27
N PRO A 48 0.47 -2.60 13.79
CA PRO A 48 1.74 -3.29 13.55
C PRO A 48 1.79 -4.69 14.18
N VAL A 49 1.14 -4.86 15.35
CA VAL A 49 1.01 -6.16 16.03
C VAL A 49 0.09 -7.08 15.23
N LEU A 50 -1.02 -6.57 14.69
CA LEU A 50 -1.89 -7.35 13.80
C LEU A 50 -1.15 -7.79 12.54
N MET A 51 -0.39 -6.90 11.90
CA MET A 51 0.46 -7.25 10.74
C MET A 51 1.47 -8.34 11.09
N ALA A 52 2.11 -8.27 12.26
CA ALA A 52 3.01 -9.32 12.73
C ALA A 52 2.29 -10.65 12.91
N ALA A 53 1.10 -10.67 13.51
CA ALA A 53 0.27 -11.84 13.66
C ALA A 53 -0.11 -12.46 12.30
N ASP A 54 -0.52 -11.65 11.33
CA ASP A 54 -0.89 -12.09 9.97
C ASP A 54 0.30 -12.76 9.25
N ILE A 55 1.52 -12.31 9.47
CA ILE A 55 2.73 -12.90 8.91
C ILE A 55 3.11 -14.20 9.60
N LEU A 56 3.17 -14.16 10.93
CA LEU A 56 3.67 -15.27 11.74
C LEU A 56 2.72 -16.48 11.76
N ILE A 57 1.40 -16.26 11.69
CA ILE A 57 0.40 -17.34 11.68
C ILE A 57 0.54 -18.24 10.44
N TYR A 58 1.11 -17.74 9.35
CA TYR A 58 1.39 -18.51 8.13
C TYR A 58 2.85 -18.96 8.03
N ASN A 59 3.69 -18.55 8.97
CA ASN A 59 5.11 -18.87 9.00
C ASN A 59 5.82 -18.52 7.68
N ALA A 60 5.57 -17.30 7.21
CA ALA A 60 6.08 -16.80 5.93
C ALA A 60 7.62 -16.70 5.95
N ASP A 61 8.27 -17.11 4.87
CA ASP A 61 9.72 -16.96 4.69
C ASP A 61 10.08 -15.55 4.22
N ARG A 62 9.30 -15.00 3.28
CA ARG A 62 9.52 -13.69 2.67
C ARG A 62 8.23 -12.90 2.62
N VAL A 63 8.33 -11.61 2.88
CA VAL A 63 7.18 -10.69 2.88
C VAL A 63 7.46 -9.54 1.91
N PRO A 64 6.72 -9.45 0.79
CA PRO A 64 6.81 -8.30 -0.09
C PRO A 64 6.30 -7.05 0.63
N VAL A 65 7.15 -6.06 0.80
CA VAL A 65 6.81 -4.81 1.51
C VAL A 65 7.37 -3.59 0.79
N GLY A 66 6.63 -2.49 0.83
CA GLY A 66 7.17 -1.18 0.49
C GLY A 66 8.14 -0.69 1.56
N ALA A 67 8.96 0.30 1.21
CA ALA A 67 9.94 0.88 2.12
C ALA A 67 9.33 1.41 3.41
N ASP A 68 8.08 1.90 3.35
CA ASP A 68 7.31 2.42 4.48
C ASP A 68 6.87 1.35 5.49
N GLN A 69 6.87 0.06 5.09
CA GLN A 69 6.48 -1.07 5.96
C GLN A 69 7.67 -1.82 6.58
N ARG A 70 8.91 -1.44 6.24
CA ARG A 70 10.10 -2.11 6.77
C ARG A 70 10.14 -2.15 8.28
N GLN A 71 9.82 -1.04 8.94
CA GLN A 71 9.82 -0.96 10.40
C GLN A 71 8.80 -1.89 11.06
N ASN A 72 7.62 -2.04 10.47
CA ASN A 72 6.61 -2.98 10.97
C ASN A 72 7.06 -4.44 10.79
N LEU A 73 7.80 -4.71 9.72
CA LEU A 73 8.36 -6.05 9.51
C LEU A 73 9.50 -6.35 10.49
N GLU A 74 10.35 -5.37 10.85
CA GLU A 74 11.35 -5.55 11.90
C GLU A 74 10.69 -5.86 13.25
N LEU A 75 9.61 -5.17 13.62
CA LEU A 75 8.82 -5.54 14.80
C LEU A 75 8.33 -7.00 14.74
N CYS A 76 7.86 -7.44 13.58
CA CYS A 76 7.46 -8.84 13.38
C CYS A 76 8.62 -9.81 13.61
N ARG A 77 9.82 -9.49 13.11
CA ARG A 77 11.04 -10.27 13.28
C ARG A 77 11.46 -10.36 14.76
N ASP A 78 11.43 -9.24 15.46
CA ASP A 78 11.74 -9.15 16.89
C ASP A 78 10.77 -10.00 17.71
N LEU A 79 9.47 -9.94 17.43
CA LEU A 79 8.45 -10.76 18.08
C LEU A 79 8.68 -12.25 17.83
N ALA A 80 9.02 -12.65 16.59
CA ALA A 80 9.33 -14.03 16.24
C ALA A 80 10.58 -14.53 16.98
N ALA A 81 11.67 -13.75 16.98
CA ALA A 81 12.91 -14.09 17.67
C ALA A 81 12.70 -14.19 19.17
N ARG A 82 11.98 -13.22 19.77
CA ARG A 82 11.67 -13.22 21.21
C ARG A 82 10.85 -14.44 21.61
N PHE A 83 9.82 -14.79 20.82
CA PHE A 83 9.02 -15.98 21.08
C PHE A 83 9.88 -17.27 21.00
N ASN A 84 10.70 -17.40 19.96
CA ASN A 84 11.57 -18.56 19.78
C ASN A 84 12.57 -18.71 20.94
N ASN A 85 13.17 -17.62 21.41
CA ASN A 85 14.10 -17.62 22.52
C ASN A 85 13.42 -17.98 23.86
N THR A 86 12.15 -17.57 24.06
CA THR A 86 11.42 -17.81 25.30
C THR A 86 10.85 -19.24 25.36
N TYR A 87 10.31 -19.73 24.23
CA TYR A 87 9.52 -20.99 24.21
C TYR A 87 10.13 -22.09 23.34
N SER A 88 11.11 -21.83 22.55
CA SER A 88 11.78 -22.66 21.53
C SER A 88 11.33 -22.38 20.09
N ASP A 89 12.11 -22.87 19.10
CA ASP A 89 11.91 -22.63 17.67
C ASP A 89 10.48 -22.97 17.21
N THR A 90 9.75 -21.93 16.83
CA THR A 90 8.35 -22.03 16.42
C THR A 90 8.08 -21.28 15.13
N PHE A 91 8.53 -20.03 15.09
CA PHE A 91 8.32 -19.13 13.96
C PHE A 91 9.60 -19.04 13.12
N LYS A 92 9.44 -19.04 11.80
CA LYS A 92 10.48 -18.53 10.91
C LYS A 92 10.57 -17.01 11.07
N ILE A 93 11.80 -16.50 11.07
CA ILE A 93 12.02 -15.05 11.07
C ILE A 93 11.90 -14.58 9.62
N PRO A 94 10.86 -13.81 9.27
CA PRO A 94 10.59 -13.45 7.88
C PRO A 94 11.64 -12.48 7.34
N GLU A 95 11.94 -12.58 6.03
CA GLU A 95 12.79 -11.65 5.31
C GLU A 95 11.95 -10.62 4.55
N ALA A 96 12.43 -9.36 4.51
CA ALA A 96 11.82 -8.34 3.67
C ALA A 96 12.17 -8.60 2.21
N TYR A 97 11.15 -8.67 1.35
CA TYR A 97 11.34 -8.62 -0.09
C TYR A 97 10.86 -7.25 -0.59
N VAL A 98 11.80 -6.39 -0.95
CA VAL A 98 11.51 -5.08 -1.54
C VAL A 98 11.76 -5.19 -3.03
N PRO A 99 10.72 -5.16 -3.87
CA PRO A 99 10.90 -5.18 -5.31
C PRO A 99 11.76 -3.99 -5.78
N GLU A 100 12.73 -4.23 -6.64
CA GLU A 100 13.58 -3.19 -7.22
C GLU A 100 12.81 -2.26 -8.16
N THR A 101 11.69 -2.73 -8.71
CA THR A 101 10.89 -2.02 -9.70
C THR A 101 9.46 -1.80 -9.22
N GLY A 102 9.11 -0.57 -9.18
CA GLY A 102 7.75 -0.07 -9.03
C GLY A 102 7.76 1.42 -9.33
N ALA A 103 7.17 1.82 -10.44
CA ALA A 103 7.04 3.24 -10.75
C ALA A 103 6.25 3.91 -9.62
N ARG A 104 6.79 5.00 -9.08
CA ARG A 104 6.06 5.83 -8.11
C ARG A 104 5.10 6.73 -8.88
N ILE A 105 3.86 6.29 -8.99
CA ILE A 105 2.82 7.08 -9.65
C ILE A 105 2.33 8.20 -8.73
N MET A 106 2.26 9.41 -9.28
CA MET A 106 1.85 10.61 -8.57
C MET A 106 0.37 10.92 -8.85
N SER A 107 -0.25 11.73 -7.98
CA SER A 107 -1.61 12.21 -8.14
C SER A 107 -1.79 12.96 -9.47
N LEU A 108 -2.93 12.77 -10.13
CA LEU A 108 -3.23 13.47 -11.39
C LEU A 108 -3.55 14.95 -11.18
N THR A 109 -3.98 15.35 -9.99
CA THR A 109 -4.34 16.72 -9.66
C THR A 109 -3.26 17.47 -8.89
N ASP A 110 -2.31 16.75 -8.30
CA ASP A 110 -1.15 17.30 -7.61
C ASP A 110 0.05 16.35 -7.80
N PRO A 111 0.82 16.51 -8.87
CA PRO A 111 1.91 15.60 -9.19
C PRO A 111 3.12 15.67 -8.24
N THR A 112 3.08 16.50 -7.21
CA THR A 112 4.06 16.52 -6.12
C THR A 112 3.74 15.47 -5.03
N ARG A 113 2.49 14.97 -4.99
CA ARG A 113 2.00 13.99 -4.02
C ARG A 113 1.82 12.63 -4.67
N LYS A 114 2.13 11.55 -3.93
CA LYS A 114 1.85 10.18 -4.39
C LYS A 114 0.35 9.97 -4.59
N MET A 115 -0.04 9.30 -5.69
CA MET A 115 -1.41 8.85 -5.91
C MET A 115 -1.88 7.98 -4.75
N SER A 116 -3.06 8.26 -4.21
CA SER A 116 -3.61 7.58 -3.04
C SER A 116 -5.09 7.26 -3.22
N LYS A 117 -5.49 6.03 -2.91
CA LYS A 117 -6.90 5.61 -2.91
C LYS A 117 -7.76 6.32 -1.86
N SER A 118 -7.12 6.94 -0.87
CA SER A 118 -7.77 7.71 0.21
C SER A 118 -7.72 9.21 -0.03
N ASP A 119 -7.46 9.67 -1.26
CA ASP A 119 -7.58 11.07 -1.62
C ASP A 119 -9.07 11.45 -1.74
N ASP A 120 -9.45 12.56 -1.11
CA ASP A 120 -10.85 13.04 -1.15
C ASP A 120 -11.27 13.52 -2.55
N ASN A 121 -10.28 13.84 -3.41
CA ASN A 121 -10.52 14.20 -4.79
C ASN A 121 -10.45 12.97 -5.71
N ASP A 122 -11.61 12.47 -6.12
CA ASP A 122 -11.70 11.32 -7.03
C ASP A 122 -10.92 11.50 -8.35
N ARG A 123 -10.72 12.73 -8.83
CA ARG A 123 -9.94 13.00 -10.05
C ARG A 123 -8.43 12.79 -9.85
N ALA A 124 -7.96 12.74 -8.60
CA ALA A 124 -6.56 12.58 -8.27
C ALA A 124 -6.04 11.15 -8.53
N THR A 125 -6.95 10.17 -8.58
CA THR A 125 -6.61 8.74 -8.55
C THR A 125 -7.27 7.96 -9.69
N LEU A 126 -6.48 7.12 -10.38
CA LEU A 126 -7.00 6.11 -11.30
C LEU A 126 -7.31 4.84 -10.52
N TYR A 127 -8.54 4.39 -10.58
CA TYR A 127 -8.93 3.12 -10.00
C TYR A 127 -8.92 2.03 -11.07
N ILE A 128 -8.54 0.82 -10.70
CA ILE A 128 -8.43 -0.33 -11.61
C ILE A 128 -9.76 -0.64 -12.29
N LEU A 129 -10.88 -0.36 -11.60
CA LEU A 129 -12.24 -0.61 -12.09
C LEU A 129 -12.92 0.65 -12.65
N ASP A 130 -12.19 1.75 -12.84
CA ASP A 130 -12.77 2.92 -13.52
C ASP A 130 -13.21 2.53 -14.94
N GLU A 131 -14.39 2.96 -15.34
CA GLU A 131 -14.86 2.78 -16.71
C GLU A 131 -14.03 3.62 -17.70
N PRO A 132 -13.91 3.21 -18.98
CA PRO A 132 -13.07 3.87 -19.97
C PRO A 132 -13.23 5.38 -20.03
N ASP A 133 -14.48 5.86 -20.16
CA ASP A 133 -14.78 7.30 -20.22
C ASP A 133 -14.30 8.07 -19.00
N ARG A 134 -14.33 7.43 -17.83
CA ARG A 134 -13.87 8.03 -16.58
C ARG A 134 -12.35 8.16 -16.56
N ILE A 135 -11.64 7.12 -17.03
CA ILE A 135 -10.17 7.14 -17.19
C ILE A 135 -9.76 8.25 -18.13
N LEU A 136 -10.37 8.31 -19.31
CA LEU A 136 -10.07 9.33 -20.32
C LEU A 136 -10.30 10.76 -19.77
N LYS A 137 -11.40 11.00 -19.07
CA LYS A 137 -11.69 12.28 -18.42
C LYS A 137 -10.66 12.64 -17.34
N LYS A 138 -10.26 11.69 -16.50
CA LYS A 138 -9.26 11.89 -15.43
C LYS A 138 -7.90 12.24 -16.02
N ILE A 139 -7.43 11.48 -17.01
CA ILE A 139 -6.15 11.74 -17.71
C ILE A 139 -6.21 13.06 -18.48
N GLY A 140 -7.28 13.32 -19.21
CA GLY A 140 -7.47 14.57 -19.95
C GLY A 140 -7.40 15.80 -19.06
N SER A 141 -7.92 15.72 -17.83
CA SER A 141 -7.90 16.80 -16.84
C SER A 141 -6.68 16.78 -15.91
N ALA A 142 -5.73 15.85 -16.08
CA ALA A 142 -4.54 15.79 -15.25
C ALA A 142 -3.72 17.09 -15.34
N VAL A 143 -3.17 17.51 -14.21
CA VAL A 143 -2.38 18.76 -14.15
C VAL A 143 -1.07 18.61 -14.94
N THR A 144 -0.83 19.56 -15.83
CA THR A 144 0.44 19.76 -16.54
C THR A 144 0.81 21.25 -16.48
N ASP A 145 2.05 21.59 -16.79
CA ASP A 145 2.46 22.99 -16.91
C ASP A 145 1.76 23.71 -18.08
N SER A 146 2.04 24.99 -18.23
CA SER A 146 1.47 25.86 -19.31
C SER A 146 2.20 25.74 -20.65
N GLY A 147 3.22 24.88 -20.74
CA GLY A 147 3.99 24.66 -21.97
C GLY A 147 3.32 23.67 -22.93
N SER A 148 4.10 23.18 -23.88
CA SER A 148 3.67 22.15 -24.85
C SER A 148 4.71 21.05 -25.04
N ASP A 149 5.89 21.19 -24.45
CA ASP A 149 7.02 20.27 -24.63
C ASP A 149 6.89 19.06 -23.69
N ILE A 150 6.85 17.89 -24.28
CA ILE A 150 6.63 16.60 -23.57
C ILE A 150 7.98 15.99 -23.24
N LYS A 151 8.49 16.35 -22.06
CA LYS A 151 9.77 15.85 -21.52
C LYS A 151 9.65 15.52 -20.05
N ALA A 152 10.40 14.50 -19.63
CA ALA A 152 10.57 14.12 -18.23
C ALA A 152 11.56 15.09 -17.55
N ASP A 153 11.03 16.22 -17.11
CA ASP A 153 11.78 17.30 -16.48
C ASP A 153 11.31 17.44 -15.02
N PRO A 154 12.21 17.62 -14.03
CA PRO A 154 11.84 17.90 -12.64
C PRO A 154 10.93 19.11 -12.47
N GLU A 155 11.01 20.10 -13.35
CA GLU A 155 10.14 21.29 -13.36
C GLU A 155 8.76 21.01 -13.99
N LYS A 156 8.60 19.83 -14.63
CA LYS A 156 7.35 19.37 -15.27
C LYS A 156 6.80 18.09 -14.64
N PRO A 157 6.56 18.05 -13.31
CA PRO A 157 6.22 16.82 -12.61
C PRO A 157 4.93 16.15 -13.15
N GLY A 158 3.98 16.93 -13.67
CA GLY A 158 2.76 16.39 -14.25
C GLY A 158 3.01 15.63 -15.55
N VAL A 159 3.82 16.18 -16.45
CA VAL A 159 4.21 15.53 -17.71
C VAL A 159 5.05 14.28 -17.40
N GLY A 160 6.03 14.40 -16.51
CA GLY A 160 6.86 13.28 -16.06
C GLY A 160 6.04 12.13 -15.46
N ASN A 161 4.98 12.45 -14.69
CA ASN A 161 4.06 11.44 -14.15
C ASN A 161 3.29 10.71 -15.25
N LEU A 162 2.74 11.43 -16.23
CA LEU A 162 2.01 10.84 -17.36
C LEU A 162 2.93 9.99 -18.25
N LEU A 163 4.17 10.42 -18.51
CA LEU A 163 5.19 9.61 -19.18
C LEU A 163 5.50 8.32 -18.41
N THR A 164 5.61 8.42 -17.09
CA THR A 164 5.85 7.28 -16.22
C THR A 164 4.68 6.28 -16.26
N ILE A 165 3.44 6.76 -16.24
CA ILE A 165 2.25 5.92 -16.38
C ILE A 165 2.26 5.20 -17.73
N HIS A 166 2.45 5.93 -18.81
CA HIS A 166 2.50 5.36 -20.16
C HIS A 166 3.60 4.29 -20.28
N SER A 167 4.84 4.65 -19.91
CA SER A 167 5.99 3.76 -19.97
C SER A 167 5.78 2.47 -19.16
N SER A 168 5.26 2.59 -17.95
CA SER A 168 5.01 1.46 -17.05
C SER A 168 3.98 0.47 -17.60
N LEU A 169 3.00 0.94 -18.36
CA LEU A 169 1.91 0.11 -18.90
C LEU A 169 2.22 -0.42 -20.30
N SER A 170 2.88 0.39 -21.15
CA SER A 170 3.21 0.00 -22.52
C SER A 170 4.55 -0.73 -22.64
N GLY A 171 5.44 -0.61 -21.63
CA GLY A 171 6.82 -1.07 -21.72
C GLY A 171 7.73 -0.19 -22.59
N THR A 172 7.21 0.90 -23.16
CA THR A 172 7.98 1.83 -24.00
C THR A 172 8.87 2.72 -23.13
N PRO A 173 10.19 2.81 -23.39
CA PRO A 173 11.08 3.69 -22.63
C PRO A 173 10.68 5.17 -22.74
N ILE A 174 10.84 5.93 -21.66
CA ILE A 174 10.48 7.35 -21.62
C ILE A 174 11.16 8.17 -22.73
N PRO A 175 12.46 7.99 -23.04
CA PRO A 175 13.10 8.74 -24.14
C PRO A 175 12.42 8.50 -25.50
N SER A 176 11.96 7.28 -25.78
CA SER A 176 11.24 6.97 -27.02
C SER A 176 9.85 7.61 -27.06
N LEU A 177 9.21 7.79 -25.90
CA LEU A 177 7.94 8.53 -25.81
C LEU A 177 8.15 10.02 -26.03
N GLU A 178 9.21 10.60 -25.48
CA GLU A 178 9.57 12.02 -25.70
C GLU A 178 9.80 12.30 -27.18
N GLU A 179 10.52 11.41 -27.87
CA GLU A 179 10.75 11.52 -29.32
C GLU A 179 9.43 11.41 -30.09
N LYS A 180 8.61 10.40 -29.77
CA LYS A 180 7.31 10.16 -30.41
C LYS A 180 6.38 11.36 -30.29
N PHE A 181 6.34 12.01 -29.15
CA PHE A 181 5.45 13.16 -28.89
C PHE A 181 6.10 14.51 -29.15
N SER A 182 7.31 14.53 -29.67
CA SER A 182 7.98 15.80 -30.02
C SER A 182 7.13 16.62 -30.99
N GLY A 183 6.86 17.89 -30.63
CA GLY A 183 6.03 18.78 -31.41
C GLY A 183 4.51 18.53 -31.34
N GLN A 184 4.06 17.52 -30.58
CA GLN A 184 2.64 17.28 -30.33
C GLN A 184 2.22 18.00 -29.05
N GLY A 185 1.01 18.58 -29.02
CA GLY A 185 0.51 19.26 -27.82
C GLY A 185 0.05 18.27 -26.73
N TYR A 186 -0.10 18.75 -25.49
CA TYR A 186 -0.55 17.95 -24.35
C TYR A 186 -1.89 17.25 -24.56
N GLY A 187 -2.77 17.78 -25.42
CA GLY A 187 -4.06 17.15 -25.72
C GLY A 187 -3.90 15.77 -26.36
N ALA A 188 -3.09 15.66 -27.43
CA ALA A 188 -2.81 14.40 -28.12
C ALA A 188 -2.08 13.41 -27.19
N PHE A 189 -1.09 13.89 -26.44
CA PHE A 189 -0.35 13.09 -25.47
C PHE A 189 -1.27 12.50 -24.39
N LYS A 190 -2.10 13.33 -23.74
CA LYS A 190 -3.04 12.88 -22.71
C LYS A 190 -4.07 11.89 -23.25
N ALA A 191 -4.55 12.10 -24.47
CA ALA A 191 -5.47 11.16 -25.12
C ALA A 191 -4.82 9.78 -25.27
N GLU A 192 -3.59 9.71 -25.77
CA GLU A 192 -2.90 8.43 -25.93
C GLU A 192 -2.56 7.78 -24.58
N VAL A 193 -2.11 8.54 -23.57
CA VAL A 193 -1.92 8.02 -22.22
C VAL A 193 -3.22 7.41 -21.70
N GLY A 194 -4.35 8.08 -21.92
CA GLY A 194 -5.67 7.57 -21.54
C GLY A 194 -6.01 6.25 -22.20
N GLU A 195 -5.81 6.13 -23.51
CA GLU A 195 -6.05 4.88 -24.26
C GLU A 195 -5.14 3.73 -23.78
N VAL A 196 -3.87 4.00 -23.53
CA VAL A 196 -2.94 3.00 -22.97
C VAL A 196 -3.42 2.49 -21.60
N VAL A 197 -3.90 3.38 -20.73
CA VAL A 197 -4.45 3.00 -19.43
C VAL A 197 -5.73 2.19 -19.59
N VAL A 198 -6.64 2.62 -20.45
CA VAL A 198 -7.91 1.91 -20.74
C VAL A 198 -7.64 0.49 -21.21
N GLU A 199 -6.70 0.33 -22.15
CA GLU A 199 -6.38 -0.96 -22.75
C GLU A 199 -5.64 -1.89 -21.77
N ALA A 200 -4.71 -1.34 -21.00
CA ALA A 200 -3.99 -2.11 -19.99
C ALA A 200 -4.90 -2.63 -18.86
N LEU A 201 -5.92 -1.85 -18.49
CA LEU A 201 -6.88 -2.23 -17.44
C LEU A 201 -8.09 -3.03 -17.98
N ARG A 202 -8.31 -3.06 -19.29
CA ARG A 202 -9.44 -3.78 -19.91
C ARG A 202 -9.56 -5.24 -19.47
N PRO A 203 -8.51 -6.08 -19.57
CA PRO A 203 -8.63 -7.49 -19.19
C PRO A 203 -8.99 -7.68 -17.71
N VAL A 204 -8.52 -6.80 -16.84
CA VAL A 204 -8.86 -6.84 -15.41
C VAL A 204 -10.32 -6.49 -15.19
N ARG A 205 -10.85 -5.43 -15.87
CA ARG A 205 -12.25 -5.03 -15.76
C ARG A 205 -13.20 -6.11 -16.29
N GLU A 206 -12.88 -6.68 -17.44
CA GLU A 206 -13.68 -7.74 -18.06
C GLU A 206 -13.74 -8.97 -17.17
N LYS A 207 -12.59 -9.40 -16.65
CA LYS A 207 -12.52 -10.56 -15.75
C LYS A 207 -13.23 -10.28 -14.42
N TYR A 208 -13.15 -9.07 -13.89
CA TYR A 208 -13.91 -8.68 -12.72
C TYR A 208 -15.41 -8.77 -12.96
N LYS A 209 -15.91 -8.22 -14.09
CA LYS A 209 -17.34 -8.26 -14.45
C LYS A 209 -17.85 -9.70 -14.61
N GLU A 210 -17.06 -10.56 -15.23
CA GLU A 210 -17.37 -11.99 -15.36
C GLU A 210 -17.49 -12.66 -13.98
N LEU A 211 -16.44 -12.49 -13.14
CA LEU A 211 -16.38 -13.15 -11.85
C LEU A 211 -17.44 -12.66 -10.86
N ILE A 212 -17.73 -11.34 -10.82
CA ILE A 212 -18.70 -10.78 -9.87
C ILE A 212 -20.13 -11.20 -10.19
N ALA A 213 -20.39 -11.58 -11.45
CA ALA A 213 -21.68 -12.10 -11.87
C ALA A 213 -21.93 -13.55 -11.38
N ASP A 214 -20.86 -14.33 -11.20
CA ASP A 214 -20.94 -15.72 -10.70
C ASP A 214 -20.74 -15.80 -9.19
N LYS A 215 -21.80 -15.52 -8.44
CA LYS A 215 -21.78 -15.57 -6.97
C LYS A 215 -21.53 -16.98 -6.41
N ALA A 216 -21.93 -18.02 -7.14
CA ALA A 216 -21.73 -19.41 -6.71
C ALA A 216 -20.23 -19.76 -6.75
N TYR A 217 -19.56 -19.43 -7.86
CA TYR A 217 -18.11 -19.61 -8.02
C TYR A 217 -17.33 -18.79 -6.99
N LEU A 218 -17.69 -17.51 -6.79
CA LEU A 218 -17.04 -16.68 -5.75
C LEU A 218 -17.21 -17.28 -4.36
N GLY A 219 -18.40 -17.78 -4.04
CA GLY A 219 -18.67 -18.47 -2.77
C GLY A 219 -17.81 -19.73 -2.61
N GLU A 220 -17.58 -20.50 -3.67
CA GLU A 220 -16.71 -21.67 -3.66
C GLU A 220 -15.26 -21.28 -3.45
N VAL A 221 -14.74 -20.29 -4.20
CA VAL A 221 -13.37 -19.79 -4.06
C VAL A 221 -13.10 -19.31 -2.63
N LEU A 222 -14.04 -18.55 -2.04
CA LEU A 222 -13.91 -18.07 -0.66
C LEU A 222 -13.90 -19.22 0.34
N ARG A 223 -14.79 -20.21 0.22
CA ARG A 223 -14.81 -21.39 1.13
C ARG A 223 -13.52 -22.21 1.04
N ASN A 224 -13.08 -22.48 -0.18
CA ASN A 224 -11.87 -23.25 -0.43
C ASN A 224 -10.62 -22.50 0.07
N GLY A 225 -10.53 -21.20 -0.21
CA GLY A 225 -9.46 -20.33 0.28
C GLY A 225 -9.42 -20.25 1.81
N ALA A 226 -10.58 -20.01 2.44
CA ALA A 226 -10.70 -19.98 3.91
C ALA A 226 -10.31 -21.32 4.53
N GLY A 227 -10.72 -22.45 3.93
CA GLY A 227 -10.33 -23.80 4.36
C GLY A 227 -8.82 -24.02 4.29
N ALA A 228 -8.19 -23.62 3.20
CA ALA A 228 -6.74 -23.72 3.02
C ALA A 228 -5.98 -22.84 4.03
N ALA A 229 -6.39 -21.59 4.19
CA ALA A 229 -5.81 -20.65 5.15
C ALA A 229 -5.94 -21.18 6.59
N ARG A 230 -7.13 -21.64 6.99
CA ARG A 230 -7.39 -22.19 8.32
C ARG A 230 -6.51 -23.39 8.64
N ARG A 231 -6.32 -24.32 7.70
CA ARG A 231 -5.43 -25.47 7.90
C ARG A 231 -3.99 -25.07 8.20
N ARG A 232 -3.46 -24.06 7.46
CA ARG A 232 -2.10 -23.54 7.69
C ARG A 232 -2.00 -22.83 9.04
N ALA A 233 -2.92 -21.92 9.31
CA ALA A 233 -2.96 -21.16 10.57
C ALA A 233 -3.07 -22.09 11.78
N ASN A 234 -3.97 -23.06 11.77
CA ASN A 234 -4.15 -24.00 12.86
C ASN A 234 -2.89 -24.85 13.14
N LYS A 235 -2.12 -25.19 12.09
CA LYS A 235 -0.85 -25.91 12.27
C LYS A 235 0.14 -25.11 13.13
N ILE A 236 0.22 -23.81 12.93
CA ILE A 236 1.09 -22.92 13.71
C ILE A 236 0.49 -22.66 15.09
N MET A 237 -0.81 -22.33 15.16
CA MET A 237 -1.49 -22.03 16.42
C MET A 237 -1.44 -23.18 17.42
N ARG A 238 -1.60 -24.44 16.99
CA ARG A 238 -1.42 -25.61 17.85
C ARG A 238 -0.03 -25.69 18.47
N LYS A 239 1.03 -25.35 17.70
CA LYS A 239 2.40 -25.30 18.23
C LYS A 239 2.52 -24.18 19.28
N VAL A 240 1.98 -22.99 18.97
CA VAL A 240 2.01 -21.84 19.87
C VAL A 240 1.29 -22.18 21.18
N TYR A 241 0.04 -22.64 21.14
CA TYR A 241 -0.75 -22.95 22.32
C TYR A 241 -0.06 -23.97 23.21
N ARG A 242 0.47 -25.04 22.62
CA ARG A 242 1.22 -26.07 23.39
C ARG A 242 2.44 -25.49 24.10
N LYS A 243 3.17 -24.58 23.42
CA LYS A 243 4.40 -24.02 23.99
C LYS A 243 4.14 -22.98 25.07
N VAL A 244 3.08 -22.21 24.97
CA VAL A 244 2.68 -21.26 26.01
C VAL A 244 1.85 -21.88 27.14
N GLY A 245 1.54 -23.17 27.03
CA GLY A 245 0.82 -23.93 28.09
C GLY A 245 -0.70 -23.76 28.05
N PHE A 246 -1.29 -23.32 26.94
CA PHE A 246 -2.75 -23.33 26.81
C PHE A 246 -3.27 -24.76 26.56
N PRO A 247 -4.45 -25.10 27.09
CA PRO A 247 -5.08 -26.39 26.81
C PRO A 247 -5.35 -26.52 25.29
N ASP A 248 -5.22 -27.75 24.77
CA ASP A 248 -5.59 -28.07 23.41
C ASP A 248 -7.07 -27.71 23.21
N GLN A 249 -7.38 -26.89 22.21
CA GLN A 249 -8.76 -26.64 21.81
C GLN A 249 -9.31 -27.96 21.28
N ALA A 250 -10.32 -28.51 21.98
CA ALA A 250 -11.09 -29.62 21.45
C ALA A 250 -11.62 -29.24 20.07
N GLY A 251 -11.30 -30.05 19.04
CA GLY A 251 -11.56 -29.81 17.63
C GLY A 251 -13.02 -29.75 17.25
#